data_bc80255571c1b5ec84bf272df7c663ff
#
_entry.id   bc80255571c1b5ec84bf272df7c663ff
#
_cell.length_a   1.000
_cell.length_b   1.000
_cell.length_c   1.000
_cell.angle_alpha   90.00
_cell.angle_beta   90.00
_cell.angle_gamma   90.00
#
_symmetry.space_group_name_H-M   'P 1'
#
loop_
_entity.id
_entity.type
_entity.pdbx_description
1 polymer ?
#
loop_
_entity_poly.entity_id
_entity_poly.type
_entity_poly.pdbx_seq_one_letter_code
_entity_poly.pdbx_strand_id
1 'polypeptide(L)'
;LGVAVYELAQQAAEGAGVEAEVPKHGVATKEKWDELYRIVNQNFDSVVFVLDELDMLIGRRDKQDPAFSRLLYQLSRAGANDELTAYISVVAISNDTKMMESVGSRALSSFTPEDVHFDDYDANQLQSILRRRQDAFYEDVVDDDVIPLAAAFAAQTHGDARKAIDLMRVAGELAEREG
;
A
#
# COMPACT_ATOMS: atom_id res chain seq x y z
N LEU A 1 2.62 -0.22 -15.63
CA LEU A 1 3.95 -0.74 -15.26
C LEU A 1 5.03 0.35 -15.32
N GLY A 2 5.28 0.99 -16.47
CA GLY A 2 6.37 1.98 -16.61
C GLY A 2 6.30 3.16 -15.63
N VAL A 3 5.11 3.61 -15.21
CA VAL A 3 4.95 4.64 -14.17
C VAL A 3 5.34 4.09 -12.81
N ALA A 4 4.90 2.88 -12.46
CA ALA A 4 5.25 2.27 -11.18
C ALA A 4 6.77 2.09 -11.03
N VAL A 5 7.46 1.61 -12.08
CA VAL A 5 8.93 1.47 -12.05
C VAL A 5 9.63 2.82 -11.93
N TYR A 6 9.10 3.85 -12.59
CA TYR A 6 9.61 5.21 -12.43
C TYR A 6 9.49 5.69 -10.98
N GLU A 7 8.33 5.52 -10.34
CA GLU A 7 8.14 5.91 -8.94
C GLU A 7 9.08 5.14 -8.00
N LEU A 8 9.29 3.84 -8.24
CA LEU A 8 10.27 3.07 -7.47
C LEU A 8 11.69 3.62 -7.62
N ALA A 9 12.09 4.01 -8.85
CA ALA A 9 13.41 4.61 -9.08
C ALA A 9 13.55 5.97 -8.38
N GLN A 10 12.50 6.80 -8.38
CA GLN A 10 12.49 8.08 -7.67
C GLN A 10 12.59 7.90 -6.15
N GLN A 11 11.83 6.98 -5.57
CA GLN A 11 11.88 6.70 -4.14
C GLN A 11 13.22 6.13 -3.70
N ALA A 12 13.81 5.24 -4.51
CA ALA A 12 15.15 4.72 -4.26
C ALA A 12 16.21 5.83 -4.33
N ALA A 13 16.10 6.75 -5.28
CA ALA A 13 16.98 7.90 -5.41
C ALA A 13 16.84 8.85 -4.22
N GLU A 14 15.64 9.17 -3.78
CA GLU A 14 15.37 9.97 -2.59
C GLU A 14 15.98 9.33 -1.34
N GLY A 15 15.77 8.03 -1.14
CA GLY A 15 16.34 7.28 -0.02
C GLY A 15 17.88 7.24 -0.03
N ALA A 16 18.51 7.31 -1.21
CA ALA A 16 19.94 7.38 -1.39
C ALA A 16 20.51 8.81 -1.34
N GLY A 17 19.66 9.83 -1.37
CA GLY A 17 20.08 11.24 -1.47
C GLY A 17 20.69 11.59 -2.82
N VAL A 18 20.29 10.91 -3.90
CA VAL A 18 20.73 11.14 -5.29
C VAL A 18 19.54 11.51 -6.18
N GLU A 19 19.82 11.97 -7.40
CA GLU A 19 18.77 12.22 -8.39
C GLU A 19 18.61 11.01 -9.33
N ALA A 20 17.35 10.67 -9.66
CA ALA A 20 17.07 9.72 -10.73
C ALA A 20 17.08 10.44 -12.08
N GLU A 21 17.89 9.95 -13.01
CA GLU A 21 18.12 10.59 -14.31
C GLU A 21 17.05 10.25 -15.36
N VAL A 22 16.20 9.24 -15.10
CA VAL A 22 15.19 8.80 -16.05
C VAL A 22 13.92 9.66 -15.98
N PRO A 23 13.36 10.12 -17.13
CA PRO A 23 12.11 10.87 -17.15
C PRO A 23 10.88 9.96 -16.99
N LYS A 24 9.78 10.53 -16.43
CA LYS A 24 8.51 9.81 -16.23
C LYS A 24 7.89 9.32 -17.55
N HIS A 25 8.02 10.11 -18.62
CA HIS A 25 7.42 9.85 -19.93
C HIS A 25 8.46 9.92 -21.06
N GLY A 26 8.11 9.32 -22.20
CA GLY A 26 8.94 9.43 -23.41
C GLY A 26 10.09 8.41 -23.52
N VAL A 27 10.27 7.53 -22.53
CA VAL A 27 11.30 6.49 -22.52
C VAL A 27 10.72 5.10 -22.33
N ALA A 28 11.44 4.09 -22.74
CA ALA A 28 11.03 2.70 -22.59
C ALA A 28 11.00 2.27 -21.11
N THR A 29 10.12 1.34 -20.77
CA THR A 29 10.07 0.78 -19.41
C THR A 29 11.39 0.13 -19.00
N LYS A 30 12.13 -0.40 -19.96
CA LYS A 30 13.45 -0.99 -19.70
C LYS A 30 14.44 0.04 -19.14
N GLU A 31 14.52 1.23 -19.73
CA GLU A 31 15.41 2.29 -19.25
C GLU A 31 15.11 2.69 -17.78
N LYS A 32 13.82 2.61 -17.38
CA LYS A 32 13.41 2.86 -16.00
C LYS A 32 13.87 1.75 -15.04
N TRP A 33 13.85 0.50 -15.50
CA TRP A 33 14.41 -0.62 -14.75
C TRP A 33 15.93 -0.50 -14.61
N ASP A 34 16.62 -0.19 -15.71
CA ASP A 34 18.07 -0.02 -15.71
C ASP A 34 18.49 1.08 -14.73
N GLU A 35 17.73 2.18 -14.67
CA GLU A 35 17.97 3.26 -13.72
C GLU A 35 17.69 2.85 -12.27
N LEU A 36 16.59 2.17 -11.99
CA LEU A 36 16.29 1.62 -10.67
C LEU A 36 17.43 0.72 -10.17
N TYR A 37 17.88 -0.20 -11.02
CA TYR A 37 18.96 -1.12 -10.69
C TYR A 37 20.30 -0.40 -10.51
N ARG A 38 20.60 0.61 -11.31
CA ARG A 38 21.78 1.46 -11.13
C ARG A 38 21.79 2.12 -9.75
N ILE A 39 20.69 2.77 -9.37
CA ILE A 39 20.57 3.45 -8.08
C ILE A 39 20.72 2.46 -6.93
N VAL A 40 20.01 1.34 -7.00
CA VAL A 40 20.03 0.31 -5.95
C VAL A 40 21.43 -0.26 -5.78
N ASN A 41 22.08 -0.70 -6.87
CA ASN A 41 23.41 -1.31 -6.83
C ASN A 41 24.51 -0.36 -6.32
N GLN A 42 24.36 0.94 -6.58
CA GLN A 42 25.37 1.92 -6.17
C GLN A 42 25.25 2.38 -4.72
N ASN A 43 24.07 2.26 -4.12
CA ASN A 43 23.78 2.93 -2.85
C ASN A 43 23.30 2.00 -1.73
N PHE A 44 22.93 0.75 -2.03
CA PHE A 44 22.30 -0.13 -1.03
C PHE A 44 22.87 -1.55 -1.09
N ASP A 45 23.06 -2.15 0.09
CA ASP A 45 23.31 -3.61 0.24
C ASP A 45 22.00 -4.40 0.27
N SER A 46 20.92 -3.77 0.75
CA SER A 46 19.59 -4.36 0.81
C SER A 46 18.50 -3.29 0.69
N VAL A 47 17.39 -3.65 0.03
CA VAL A 47 16.23 -2.76 -0.17
C VAL A 47 14.93 -3.53 0.10
N VAL A 48 13.99 -2.89 0.77
CA VAL A 48 12.61 -3.37 0.91
C VAL A 48 11.69 -2.46 0.11
N PHE A 49 11.06 -2.99 -0.93
CA PHE A 49 10.01 -2.30 -1.66
C PHE A 49 8.66 -2.59 -1.05
N VAL A 50 7.96 -1.55 -0.60
CA VAL A 50 6.57 -1.63 -0.15
C VAL A 50 5.67 -1.14 -1.28
N LEU A 51 4.86 -2.04 -1.83
CA LEU A 51 3.95 -1.79 -2.94
C LEU A 51 2.52 -1.73 -2.39
N ASP A 52 2.06 -0.52 -2.10
CA ASP A 52 0.70 -0.31 -1.59
C ASP A 52 -0.31 -0.19 -2.76
N GLU A 53 -1.56 -0.60 -2.51
CA GLU A 53 -2.65 -0.61 -3.50
C GLU A 53 -2.27 -1.33 -4.81
N LEU A 54 -1.58 -2.46 -4.70
CA LEU A 54 -1.05 -3.18 -5.86
C LEU A 54 -2.15 -3.63 -6.84
N ASP A 55 -3.37 -3.86 -6.34
CA ASP A 55 -4.58 -4.15 -7.13
C ASP A 55 -4.95 -3.03 -8.11
N MET A 56 -4.56 -1.78 -7.85
CA MET A 56 -4.77 -0.67 -8.79
C MET A 56 -3.98 -0.81 -10.09
N LEU A 57 -2.97 -1.68 -10.13
CA LEU A 57 -2.24 -2.03 -11.34
C LEU A 57 -2.94 -3.11 -12.19
N ILE A 58 -4.10 -3.63 -11.74
CA ILE A 58 -4.94 -4.55 -12.52
C ILE A 58 -5.68 -3.73 -13.59
N GLY A 59 -5.09 -3.61 -14.76
CA GLY A 59 -5.73 -2.97 -15.90
C GLY A 59 -6.95 -3.78 -16.38
N ARG A 60 -8.05 -3.11 -16.75
CA ARG A 60 -9.28 -3.75 -17.30
C ARG A 60 -9.02 -4.63 -18.54
N ARG A 61 -7.89 -4.47 -19.21
CA ARG A 61 -7.51 -5.17 -20.46
C ARG A 61 -6.52 -6.32 -20.28
N ASP A 62 -5.82 -6.41 -19.15
CA ASP A 62 -4.72 -7.38 -18.93
C ASP A 62 -5.14 -8.54 -18.02
N LYS A 63 -6.19 -9.29 -18.41
CA LYS A 63 -6.67 -10.43 -17.60
C LYS A 63 -5.69 -11.62 -17.54
N GLN A 64 -4.76 -11.74 -18.51
CA GLN A 64 -3.86 -12.89 -18.59
C GLN A 64 -2.45 -12.63 -18.03
N ASP A 65 -2.01 -11.39 -17.98
CA ASP A 65 -0.71 -11.01 -17.40
C ASP A 65 -0.76 -9.56 -16.91
N PRO A 66 -1.35 -9.30 -15.74
CA PRO A 66 -1.51 -7.96 -15.19
C PRO A 66 -0.15 -7.27 -14.98
N ALA A 67 -0.14 -5.94 -15.04
CA ALA A 67 1.07 -5.15 -14.89
C ALA A 67 1.78 -5.41 -13.56
N PHE A 68 1.03 -5.67 -12.48
CA PHE A 68 1.60 -6.01 -11.18
C PHE A 68 2.30 -7.39 -11.18
N SER A 69 1.77 -8.37 -11.91
CA SER A 69 2.41 -9.69 -12.06
C SER A 69 3.79 -9.56 -12.72
N ARG A 70 3.91 -8.73 -13.76
CA ARG A 70 5.19 -8.42 -14.40
C ARG A 70 6.13 -7.65 -13.47
N LEU A 71 5.60 -6.73 -12.65
CA LEU A 71 6.39 -6.00 -11.66
C LEU A 71 6.99 -6.96 -10.62
N LEU A 72 6.17 -7.80 -10.01
CA LEU A 72 6.60 -8.82 -9.05
C LEU A 72 7.61 -9.78 -9.64
N TYR A 73 7.36 -10.27 -10.87
CA TYR A 73 8.28 -11.16 -11.58
C TYR A 73 9.66 -10.53 -11.80
N GLN A 74 9.71 -9.28 -12.24
CA GLN A 74 10.98 -8.59 -12.49
C GLN A 74 11.75 -8.36 -11.18
N LEU A 75 11.07 -7.89 -10.13
CA LEU A 75 11.71 -7.68 -8.82
C LEU A 75 12.23 -9.00 -8.22
N SER A 76 11.44 -10.07 -8.29
CA SER A 76 11.85 -11.38 -7.73
C SER A 76 13.02 -12.03 -8.47
N ARG A 77 13.24 -11.67 -9.75
CA ARG A 77 14.31 -12.24 -10.57
C ARG A 77 15.53 -11.36 -10.76
N ALA A 78 15.47 -10.12 -10.35
CA ALA A 78 16.55 -9.16 -10.56
C ALA A 78 17.89 -9.65 -9.97
N GLY A 79 17.85 -10.22 -8.76
CA GLY A 79 19.05 -10.81 -8.14
C GLY A 79 19.52 -12.13 -8.81
N ALA A 80 18.59 -12.91 -9.41
CA ALA A 80 18.93 -14.17 -10.07
C ALA A 80 19.56 -13.98 -11.45
N ASN A 81 19.38 -12.80 -12.06
CA ASN A 81 19.90 -12.46 -13.38
C ASN A 81 21.20 -11.63 -13.32
N ASP A 82 21.83 -11.50 -12.16
CA ASP A 82 22.99 -10.62 -11.90
C ASP A 82 22.75 -9.13 -12.25
N GLU A 83 21.48 -8.74 -12.37
CA GLU A 83 21.10 -7.34 -12.60
C GLU A 83 21.19 -6.53 -11.31
N LEU A 84 21.05 -7.20 -10.16
CA LEU A 84 21.16 -6.62 -8.82
C LEU A 84 22.14 -7.39 -7.95
N THR A 85 23.01 -6.64 -7.29
CA THR A 85 23.92 -7.14 -6.24
C THR A 85 23.31 -7.00 -4.85
N ALA A 86 22.37 -6.05 -4.67
CA ALA A 86 21.66 -5.83 -3.43
C ALA A 86 20.57 -6.89 -3.21
N TYR A 87 20.32 -7.22 -1.94
CA TYR A 87 19.19 -8.06 -1.56
C TYR A 87 17.89 -7.28 -1.69
N ILE A 88 16.89 -7.86 -2.39
CA ILE A 88 15.56 -7.27 -2.51
C ILE A 88 14.54 -8.08 -1.73
N SER A 89 13.76 -7.38 -0.92
CA SER A 89 12.53 -7.87 -0.32
C SER A 89 11.35 -7.05 -0.84
N VAL A 90 10.19 -7.68 -1.02
CA VAL A 90 8.97 -7.03 -1.49
C VAL A 90 7.85 -7.28 -0.51
N VAL A 91 7.19 -6.22 -0.07
CA VAL A 91 5.94 -6.25 0.69
C VAL A 91 4.84 -5.73 -0.25
N ALA A 92 3.90 -6.58 -0.59
CA ALA A 92 2.77 -6.23 -1.45
C ALA A 92 1.51 -6.06 -0.58
N ILE A 93 0.84 -4.92 -0.70
CA ILE A 93 -0.38 -4.60 0.04
C ILE A 93 -1.52 -4.47 -0.97
N SER A 94 -2.64 -5.13 -0.69
CA SER A 94 -3.83 -5.10 -1.54
C SER A 94 -5.10 -5.20 -0.72
N ASN A 95 -6.14 -4.54 -1.18
CA ASN A 95 -7.50 -4.69 -0.66
C ASN A 95 -8.28 -5.82 -1.38
N ASP A 96 -7.71 -6.44 -2.41
CA ASP A 96 -8.31 -7.56 -3.12
C ASP A 96 -7.73 -8.88 -2.62
N THR A 97 -8.49 -9.61 -1.81
CA THR A 97 -8.10 -10.93 -1.27
C THR A 97 -7.88 -11.99 -2.36
N LYS A 98 -8.39 -11.76 -3.57
CA LYS A 98 -8.21 -12.64 -4.72
C LYS A 98 -7.10 -12.19 -5.67
N MET A 99 -6.38 -11.14 -5.33
CA MET A 99 -5.32 -10.61 -6.18
C MET A 99 -4.30 -11.69 -6.57
N MET A 100 -3.92 -12.56 -5.64
CA MET A 100 -2.97 -13.65 -5.89
C MET A 100 -3.47 -14.67 -6.92
N GLU A 101 -4.78 -14.88 -7.08
CA GLU A 101 -5.35 -15.72 -8.13
C GLU A 101 -5.12 -15.15 -9.54
N SER A 102 -4.91 -13.83 -9.62
CA SER A 102 -4.64 -13.10 -10.87
C SER A 102 -3.14 -13.00 -11.20
N VAL A 103 -2.27 -13.44 -10.30
CA VAL A 103 -0.82 -13.46 -10.54
C VAL A 103 -0.47 -14.54 -11.55
N GLY A 104 0.25 -14.17 -12.62
CA GLY A 104 0.67 -15.13 -13.63
C GLY A 104 1.59 -16.21 -13.06
N SER A 105 1.49 -17.44 -13.60
CA SER A 105 2.26 -18.62 -13.13
C SER A 105 3.79 -18.39 -13.11
N ARG A 106 4.32 -17.56 -13.98
CA ARG A 106 5.74 -17.18 -14.00
C ARG A 106 6.14 -16.37 -12.77
N ALA A 107 5.30 -15.43 -12.35
CA ALA A 107 5.55 -14.63 -11.15
C ALA A 107 5.40 -15.50 -9.90
N LEU A 108 4.35 -16.33 -9.81
CA LEU A 108 4.16 -17.26 -8.70
C LEU A 108 5.32 -18.24 -8.51
N SER A 109 5.93 -18.71 -9.59
CA SER A 109 7.08 -19.63 -9.48
C SER A 109 8.37 -18.97 -8.98
N SER A 110 8.46 -17.64 -9.06
CA SER A 110 9.64 -16.86 -8.65
C SER A 110 9.40 -16.08 -7.37
N PHE A 111 8.15 -15.69 -7.12
CA PHE A 111 7.70 -14.95 -5.97
C PHE A 111 6.83 -15.87 -5.11
N THR A 112 7.40 -16.38 -4.03
CA THR A 112 6.71 -17.23 -3.05
C THR A 112 6.41 -16.40 -1.81
N PRO A 113 5.30 -15.63 -1.80
CA PRO A 113 4.99 -14.74 -0.69
C PRO A 113 4.53 -15.52 0.54
N GLU A 114 4.77 -14.95 1.69
CA GLU A 114 4.07 -15.28 2.92
C GLU A 114 2.83 -14.38 3.00
N ASP A 115 1.65 -14.98 3.09
CA ASP A 115 0.40 -14.23 3.16
C ASP A 115 0.10 -13.81 4.60
N VAL A 116 -0.12 -12.51 4.79
CA VAL A 116 -0.59 -11.94 6.05
C VAL A 116 -1.97 -11.33 5.83
N HIS A 117 -2.98 -11.92 6.43
CA HIS A 117 -4.36 -11.44 6.33
C HIS A 117 -4.71 -10.54 7.52
N PHE A 118 -5.31 -9.40 7.22
CA PHE A 118 -5.87 -8.47 8.20
C PHE A 118 -7.38 -8.47 8.06
N ASP A 119 -8.07 -8.99 9.07
CA ASP A 119 -9.53 -8.99 9.12
C ASP A 119 -10.08 -7.58 9.38
N ASP A 120 -11.36 -7.38 9.05
CA ASP A 120 -12.11 -6.21 9.45
C ASP A 120 -12.13 -6.05 10.97
N TYR A 121 -12.08 -4.82 11.46
CA TYR A 121 -12.13 -4.54 12.89
C TYR A 121 -13.50 -4.85 13.49
N ASP A 122 -13.51 -5.53 14.64
CA ASP A 122 -14.70 -5.70 15.44
C ASP A 122 -15.07 -4.41 16.25
N ALA A 123 -16.26 -4.42 16.88
CA ALA A 123 -16.75 -3.27 17.63
C ALA A 123 -15.83 -2.87 18.81
N ASN A 124 -15.21 -3.85 19.49
CA ASN A 124 -14.32 -3.56 20.64
C ASN A 124 -13.00 -2.94 20.16
N GLN A 125 -12.48 -3.43 19.05
CA GLN A 125 -11.27 -2.88 18.43
C GLN A 125 -11.51 -1.45 17.93
N LEU A 126 -12.64 -1.21 17.24
CA LEU A 126 -13.03 0.14 16.79
C LEU A 126 -13.26 1.08 17.98
N GLN A 127 -13.92 0.63 19.05
CA GLN A 127 -14.07 1.41 20.27
C GLN A 127 -12.70 1.81 20.86
N SER A 128 -11.75 0.87 20.89
CA SER A 128 -10.40 1.15 21.40
C SER A 128 -9.66 2.16 20.52
N ILE A 129 -9.83 2.09 19.19
CA ILE A 129 -9.26 3.05 18.24
C ILE A 129 -9.87 4.44 18.43
N LEU A 130 -11.21 4.53 18.52
CA LEU A 130 -11.92 5.81 18.68
C LEU A 130 -11.58 6.49 20.01
N ARG A 131 -11.47 5.73 21.11
CA ARG A 131 -11.03 6.28 22.40
C ARG A 131 -9.66 6.93 22.35
N ARG A 132 -8.72 6.36 21.57
CA ARG A 132 -7.37 6.94 21.38
C ARG A 132 -7.38 8.21 20.52
N ARG A 133 -8.50 8.52 19.87
CA ARG A 133 -8.70 9.70 19.04
C ARG A 133 -9.62 10.73 19.68
N GLN A 134 -10.11 10.46 20.92
CA GLN A 134 -11.00 11.36 21.64
C GLN A 134 -10.33 12.69 21.98
N ASP A 135 -8.99 12.73 22.06
CA ASP A 135 -8.19 13.93 22.27
C ASP A 135 -8.27 14.96 21.11
N ALA A 136 -8.83 14.55 19.95
CA ALA A 136 -9.14 15.48 18.86
C ALA A 136 -10.40 16.32 19.10
N PHE A 137 -11.20 16.02 20.13
CA PHE A 137 -12.37 16.76 20.55
C PHE A 137 -12.06 17.61 21.80
N TYR A 138 -12.83 18.66 22.02
CA TYR A 138 -12.74 19.42 23.28
C TYR A 138 -13.12 18.53 24.49
N GLU A 139 -12.58 18.86 25.65
CA GLU A 139 -12.91 18.15 26.89
C GLU A 139 -14.41 18.16 27.15
N ASP A 140 -14.96 17.06 27.63
CA ASP A 140 -16.36 16.86 28.02
C ASP A 140 -17.41 17.04 26.90
N VAL A 141 -17.01 17.08 25.63
CA VAL A 141 -17.95 17.20 24.48
C VAL A 141 -18.46 15.85 23.98
N VAL A 142 -17.69 14.78 24.19
CA VAL A 142 -18.05 13.43 23.72
C VAL A 142 -18.63 12.64 24.88
N ASP A 143 -19.95 12.46 24.87
CA ASP A 143 -20.64 11.63 25.88
C ASP A 143 -20.15 10.19 25.87
N ASP A 144 -20.22 9.51 27.01
CA ASP A 144 -19.71 8.14 27.21
C ASP A 144 -20.30 7.11 26.24
N ASP A 145 -21.52 7.32 25.76
CA ASP A 145 -22.26 6.42 24.89
C ASP A 145 -21.93 6.62 23.39
N VAL A 146 -21.36 7.76 23.02
CA VAL A 146 -21.11 8.12 21.61
C VAL A 146 -20.09 7.19 20.96
N ILE A 147 -18.96 6.96 21.62
CA ILE A 147 -17.89 6.10 21.10
C ILE A 147 -18.36 4.63 20.96
N PRO A 148 -18.99 4.02 21.99
CA PRO A 148 -19.55 2.66 21.84
C PRO A 148 -20.56 2.55 20.70
N LEU A 149 -21.46 3.53 20.55
CA LEU A 149 -22.45 3.55 19.46
C LEU A 149 -21.82 3.68 18.10
N ALA A 150 -20.88 4.61 17.92
CA ALA A 150 -20.16 4.81 16.68
C ALA A 150 -19.35 3.56 16.27
N ALA A 151 -18.68 2.92 17.23
CA ALA A 151 -17.93 1.70 17.02
C ALA A 151 -18.83 0.52 16.61
N ALA A 152 -19.98 0.35 17.27
CA ALA A 152 -20.94 -0.69 16.94
C ALA A 152 -21.53 -0.51 15.55
N PHE A 153 -21.87 0.73 15.16
CA PHE A 153 -22.39 1.07 13.85
C PHE A 153 -21.34 0.84 12.76
N ALA A 154 -20.09 1.26 12.98
CA ALA A 154 -19.01 1.07 12.02
C ALA A 154 -18.65 -0.41 11.84
N ALA A 155 -18.63 -1.21 12.92
CA ALA A 155 -18.41 -2.65 12.85
C ALA A 155 -19.50 -3.37 12.07
N GLN A 156 -20.76 -2.99 12.26
CA GLN A 156 -21.89 -3.59 11.56
C GLN A 156 -21.89 -3.27 10.06
N THR A 157 -21.38 -2.11 9.68
CA THR A 157 -21.42 -1.65 8.27
C THR A 157 -20.18 -2.03 7.49
N HIS A 158 -18.99 -1.87 8.03
CA HIS A 158 -17.75 -1.94 7.26
C HIS A 158 -16.54 -2.52 7.98
N GLY A 159 -16.52 -2.54 9.32
CA GLY A 159 -15.33 -2.89 10.09
C GLY A 159 -14.08 -2.02 9.82
N ASP A 160 -14.27 -0.81 9.25
CA ASP A 160 -13.21 0.08 8.78
C ASP A 160 -12.96 1.21 9.78
N ALA A 161 -11.75 1.30 10.31
CA ALA A 161 -11.36 2.31 11.29
C ALA A 161 -11.37 3.74 10.72
N ARG A 162 -11.02 3.94 9.44
CA ARG A 162 -11.04 5.26 8.80
C ARG A 162 -12.47 5.80 8.74
N LYS A 163 -13.42 4.95 8.36
CA LYS A 163 -14.84 5.30 8.32
C LYS A 163 -15.42 5.53 9.73
N ALA A 164 -14.97 4.77 10.72
CA ALA A 164 -15.36 5.00 12.11
C ALA A 164 -14.88 6.36 12.63
N ILE A 165 -13.64 6.73 12.34
CA ILE A 165 -13.07 8.05 12.69
C ILE A 165 -13.81 9.17 11.94
N ASP A 166 -14.09 8.98 10.64
CA ASP A 166 -14.80 9.97 9.83
C ASP A 166 -16.25 10.17 10.31
N LEU A 167 -16.92 9.10 10.73
CA LEU A 167 -18.24 9.17 11.36
C LEU A 167 -18.22 10.07 12.60
N MET A 168 -17.24 9.89 13.49
CA MET A 168 -17.08 10.73 14.69
C MET A 168 -16.82 12.19 14.32
N ARG A 169 -15.94 12.43 13.34
CA ARG A 169 -15.65 13.79 12.86
C ARG A 169 -16.90 14.48 12.31
N VAL A 170 -17.66 13.80 11.45
CA VAL A 170 -18.90 14.36 10.87
C VAL A 170 -19.95 14.60 11.94
N ALA A 171 -20.10 13.70 12.92
CA ALA A 171 -21.03 13.89 14.04
C ALA A 171 -20.67 15.13 14.87
N GLY A 172 -19.37 15.33 15.17
CA GLY A 172 -18.89 16.52 15.88
C GLY A 172 -19.15 17.83 15.11
N GLU A 173 -18.86 17.84 13.78
CA GLU A 173 -19.13 19.00 12.93
C GLU A 173 -20.63 19.36 12.85
N LEU A 174 -21.50 18.35 12.86
CA LEU A 174 -22.95 18.57 12.88
C LEU A 174 -23.42 19.15 14.23
N ALA A 175 -22.94 18.58 15.34
CA ALA A 175 -23.26 19.07 16.67
C ALA A 175 -22.82 20.54 16.87
N GLU A 176 -21.63 20.91 16.39
CA GLU A 176 -21.13 22.29 16.44
C GLU A 176 -22.00 23.28 15.65
N ARG A 177 -22.62 22.83 14.53
CA ARG A 177 -23.49 23.66 13.71
C ARG A 177 -24.90 23.86 14.30
N GLU A 178 -25.36 22.89 15.07
CA GLU A 178 -26.70 22.91 15.68
C GLU A 178 -26.74 23.64 17.05
N GLY A 179 -25.57 23.95 17.61
CA GLY A 179 -25.39 24.79 18.77
C GLY A 179 -25.32 24.13 20.08
#